data_409e5c1e2e7649a12c40b9f76baf2c78
#
_entry.id   409e5c1e2e7649a12c40b9f76baf2c78
#
_cell.length_a   1.000
_cell.length_b   1.000
_cell.length_c   1.000
_cell.angle_alpha   90.00
_cell.angle_beta   90.00
_cell.angle_gamma   90.00
#
_symmetry.space_group_name_H-M   'P 1'
#
loop_
_entity.id
_entity.type
_entity.pdbx_description
1 polymer ?
#
loop_
_entity_poly.entity_id
_entity_poly.type
_entity_poly.pdbx_seq_one_letter_code
_entity_poly.pdbx_strand_id
1 'polypeptide(L)'
;MFSTHENIAGRTAVITGGSGVLCSEMARQLASQKVNVAILNRTAEKGQGVADEINESGGKAIAVAADVLDRASLEKAKEQILEAFGRIDILINGAGGNHPDAITDIEIHEEDAAGKSFFELGEDGFSRVFASNFTGSFLASQVFGKELLKQDAPVILNISSMSAYSPMTKVPAYSAAKAAINNFTMWMAVHFAEENLRVNAIAPGFFLTTQNKDLLTNADGSLTPRSGKIMASTPMKRFGKPEDLVGTMLWLIDENYSGFVTGITIPVDGGFLAYSGV
;
A
#
# COMPACT_ATOMS: atom_id res chain seq x y z
N MET A 1 -4.71 -13.11 17.84
CA MET A 1 -3.56 -12.29 18.33
C MET A 1 -2.34 -12.76 17.56
N PHE A 2 -1.64 -11.87 16.86
CA PHE A 2 -0.38 -12.21 16.20
C PHE A 2 0.70 -12.45 17.27
N SER A 3 1.71 -13.26 16.96
CA SER A 3 2.86 -13.45 17.86
C SER A 3 3.54 -12.10 18.10
N THR A 4 4.15 -11.94 19.27
CA THR A 4 4.90 -10.72 19.59
C THR A 4 6.18 -10.64 18.76
N HIS A 5 6.40 -9.49 18.12
CA HIS A 5 7.61 -9.15 17.39
C HIS A 5 8.43 -8.17 18.24
N GLU A 6 9.02 -8.65 19.32
CA GLU A 6 9.75 -7.81 20.29
C GLU A 6 10.89 -7.01 19.67
N ASN A 7 11.46 -7.53 18.59
CA ASN A 7 12.56 -6.91 17.88
C ASN A 7 12.22 -5.58 17.19
N ILE A 8 10.95 -5.37 16.86
CA ILE A 8 10.51 -4.10 16.25
C ILE A 8 9.91 -3.13 17.27
N ALA A 9 9.79 -3.51 18.55
CA ALA A 9 9.25 -2.65 19.59
C ALA A 9 10.10 -1.38 19.77
N GLY A 10 9.45 -0.23 19.92
CA GLY A 10 10.09 1.08 20.06
C GLY A 10 10.59 1.69 18.75
N ARG A 11 10.54 0.98 17.63
CA ARG A 11 10.81 1.54 16.29
C ARG A 11 9.69 2.50 15.88
N THR A 12 9.95 3.32 14.86
CA THR A 12 8.98 4.26 14.32
C THR A 12 8.67 3.92 12.86
N ALA A 13 7.39 3.73 12.56
CA ALA A 13 6.86 3.50 11.23
C ALA A 13 6.18 4.76 10.67
N VAL A 14 6.52 5.12 9.44
CA VAL A 14 5.85 6.14 8.63
C VAL A 14 4.98 5.43 7.60
N ILE A 15 3.68 5.74 7.56
CA ILE A 15 2.73 5.09 6.66
C ILE A 15 2.05 6.15 5.79
N THR A 16 2.41 6.23 4.51
CA THR A 16 1.74 7.12 3.57
C THR A 16 0.38 6.55 3.17
N GLY A 17 -0.65 7.41 3.08
CA GLY A 17 -2.02 6.94 2.87
C GLY A 17 -2.57 6.13 4.06
N GLY A 18 -2.05 6.39 5.26
CA GLY A 18 -2.23 5.56 6.44
C GLY A 18 -3.67 5.48 6.99
N SER A 19 -4.60 6.35 6.56
CA SER A 19 -6.02 6.23 6.88
C SER A 19 -6.80 5.33 5.90
N GLY A 20 -6.16 4.86 4.83
CA GLY A 20 -6.77 3.89 3.91
C GLY A 20 -7.03 2.55 4.61
N VAL A 21 -8.07 1.81 4.19
CA VAL A 21 -8.55 0.61 4.89
C VAL A 21 -7.44 -0.41 5.15
N LEU A 22 -6.57 -0.69 4.19
CA LEU A 22 -5.47 -1.63 4.37
C LEU A 22 -4.36 -1.06 5.26
N CYS A 23 -3.98 0.20 5.02
CA CYS A 23 -2.90 0.85 5.76
C CYS A 23 -3.28 1.19 7.21
N SER A 24 -4.54 1.49 7.49
CA SER A 24 -5.00 1.73 8.86
C SER A 24 -4.95 0.45 9.71
N GLU A 25 -5.24 -0.70 9.13
CA GLU A 25 -5.08 -1.97 9.81
C GLU A 25 -3.60 -2.30 10.05
N MET A 26 -2.74 -2.07 9.05
CA MET A 26 -1.29 -2.19 9.23
C MET A 26 -0.78 -1.27 10.36
N ALA A 27 -1.29 -0.04 10.45
CA ALA A 27 -0.95 0.92 11.50
C ALA A 27 -1.34 0.40 12.90
N ARG A 28 -2.58 -0.08 13.08
CA ARG A 28 -3.06 -0.66 14.35
C ARG A 28 -2.21 -1.85 14.77
N GLN A 29 -1.91 -2.73 13.82
CA GLN A 29 -1.14 -3.94 14.14
C GLN A 29 0.33 -3.64 14.45
N LEU A 30 0.96 -2.69 13.80
CA LEU A 30 2.30 -2.22 14.18
C LEU A 30 2.29 -1.59 15.59
N ALA A 31 1.31 -0.75 15.88
CA ALA A 31 1.16 -0.17 17.22
C ALA A 31 0.94 -1.24 18.31
N SER A 32 0.20 -2.32 18.02
CA SER A 32 0.04 -3.46 18.93
C SER A 32 1.36 -4.19 19.23
N GLN A 33 2.35 -4.10 18.31
CA GLN A 33 3.72 -4.58 18.51
C GLN A 33 4.63 -3.51 19.15
N LYS A 34 4.06 -2.45 19.71
CA LYS A 34 4.78 -1.33 20.36
C LYS A 34 5.65 -0.50 19.40
N VAL A 35 5.32 -0.49 18.12
CA VAL A 35 5.91 0.43 17.14
C VAL A 35 5.21 1.78 17.26
N ASN A 36 5.96 2.89 17.25
CA ASN A 36 5.39 4.23 17.11
C ASN A 36 4.93 4.43 15.67
N VAL A 37 3.77 5.00 15.44
CA VAL A 37 3.18 5.09 14.10
C VAL A 37 2.90 6.54 13.71
N ALA A 38 3.46 6.98 12.58
CA ALA A 38 3.11 8.24 11.94
C ALA A 38 2.20 7.96 10.74
N ILE A 39 0.96 8.45 10.81
CA ILE A 39 -0.08 8.26 9.80
C ILE A 39 -0.12 9.49 8.89
N LEU A 40 0.37 9.34 7.66
CA LEU A 40 0.46 10.43 6.70
C LEU A 40 -0.72 10.42 5.73
N ASN A 41 -1.42 11.55 5.67
CA ASN A 41 -2.50 11.81 4.73
C ASN A 41 -2.43 13.25 4.24
N ARG A 42 -3.07 13.58 3.12
CA ARG A 42 -3.10 14.96 2.60
C ARG A 42 -3.67 15.98 3.61
N THR A 43 -4.57 15.54 4.47
CA THR A 43 -5.06 16.29 5.62
C THR A 43 -4.91 15.43 6.87
N ALA A 44 -4.47 16.02 7.98
CA ALA A 44 -4.25 15.30 9.24
C ALA A 44 -5.56 14.68 9.78
N GLU A 45 -6.69 15.37 9.59
CA GLU A 45 -8.01 14.95 10.07
C GLU A 45 -8.39 13.54 9.57
N LYS A 46 -7.95 13.16 8.36
CA LYS A 46 -8.20 11.82 7.82
C LYS A 46 -7.48 10.72 8.58
N GLY A 47 -6.32 11.02 9.12
CA GLY A 47 -5.52 10.08 9.92
C GLY A 47 -5.84 10.12 11.41
N GLN A 48 -6.47 11.21 11.90
CA GLN A 48 -6.63 11.47 13.32
C GLN A 48 -7.45 10.37 14.02
N GLY A 49 -8.55 9.93 13.41
CA GLY A 49 -9.37 8.86 13.99
C GLY A 49 -8.58 7.57 14.21
N VAL A 50 -7.70 7.20 13.27
CA VAL A 50 -6.85 6.01 13.42
C VAL A 50 -5.78 6.22 14.49
N ALA A 51 -5.20 7.42 14.57
CA ALA A 51 -4.22 7.75 15.61
C ALA A 51 -4.87 7.72 17.00
N ASP A 52 -6.07 8.26 17.15
CA ASP A 52 -6.82 8.27 18.40
C ASP A 52 -7.15 6.84 18.88
N GLU A 53 -7.68 5.99 17.99
CA GLU A 53 -7.95 4.57 18.27
C GLU A 53 -6.69 3.83 18.75
N ILE A 54 -5.54 4.08 18.11
CA ILE A 54 -4.26 3.47 18.49
C ILE A 54 -3.85 3.96 19.90
N ASN A 55 -3.95 5.26 20.16
CA ASN A 55 -3.55 5.86 21.43
C ASN A 55 -4.49 5.41 22.58
N GLU A 56 -5.78 5.33 22.33
CA GLU A 56 -6.77 4.80 23.28
C GLU A 56 -6.53 3.33 23.62
N SER A 57 -5.99 2.56 22.67
CA SER A 57 -5.60 1.17 22.86
C SER A 57 -4.23 0.99 23.54
N GLY A 58 -3.58 2.08 23.96
CA GLY A 58 -2.29 2.07 24.64
C GLY A 58 -1.07 2.03 23.72
N GLY A 59 -1.26 2.20 22.42
CA GLY A 59 -0.19 2.40 21.44
C GLY A 59 0.32 3.85 21.42
N LYS A 60 1.16 4.17 20.41
CA LYS A 60 1.62 5.54 20.17
C LYS A 60 1.50 5.87 18.69
N ALA A 61 0.64 6.82 18.35
CA ALA A 61 0.45 7.28 16.98
C ALA A 61 0.24 8.79 16.88
N ILE A 62 0.66 9.36 15.76
CA ILE A 62 0.36 10.73 15.36
C ILE A 62 -0.20 10.77 13.95
N ALA A 63 -1.12 11.69 13.69
CA ALA A 63 -1.59 12.01 12.35
C ALA A 63 -0.83 13.24 11.83
N VAL A 64 -0.25 13.12 10.64
CA VAL A 64 0.55 14.18 10.03
C VAL A 64 0.02 14.51 8.64
N ALA A 65 -0.18 15.80 8.35
CA ALA A 65 -0.54 16.25 7.02
C ALA A 65 0.69 16.15 6.09
N ALA A 66 0.54 15.41 4.99
CA ALA A 66 1.58 15.30 3.96
C ALA A 66 0.96 15.00 2.58
N ASP A 67 1.32 15.80 1.58
CA ASP A 67 1.11 15.45 0.20
C ASP A 67 2.35 14.71 -0.32
N VAL A 68 2.19 13.44 -0.69
CA VAL A 68 3.29 12.62 -1.21
C VAL A 68 3.84 13.11 -2.54
N LEU A 69 3.14 14.00 -3.23
CA LEU A 69 3.59 14.62 -4.48
C LEU A 69 4.31 15.96 -4.25
N ASP A 70 4.36 16.44 -3.02
CA ASP A 70 5.06 17.66 -2.62
C ASP A 70 6.23 17.32 -1.68
N ARG A 71 7.45 17.47 -2.19
CA ARG A 71 8.67 17.23 -1.40
C ARG A 71 8.74 18.09 -0.14
N ALA A 72 8.37 19.39 -0.23
CA ALA A 72 8.43 20.29 0.92
C ALA A 72 7.43 19.85 2.02
N SER A 73 6.26 19.38 1.61
CA SER A 73 5.27 18.80 2.52
C SER A 73 5.81 17.54 3.23
N LEU A 74 6.51 16.66 2.50
CA LEU A 74 7.14 15.46 3.08
C LEU A 74 8.30 15.80 4.03
N GLU A 75 9.14 16.78 3.69
CA GLU A 75 10.22 17.25 4.57
C GLU A 75 9.67 17.80 5.89
N LYS A 76 8.62 18.62 5.83
CA LYS A 76 7.93 19.14 7.03
C LYS A 76 7.33 18.01 7.87
N ALA A 77 6.71 17.02 7.22
CA ALA A 77 6.18 15.85 7.91
C ALA A 77 7.29 15.06 8.61
N LYS A 78 8.44 14.89 7.96
CA LYS A 78 9.63 14.24 8.55
C LYS A 78 10.08 14.94 9.84
N GLU A 79 10.15 16.29 9.83
CA GLU A 79 10.54 17.07 11.01
C GLU A 79 9.57 16.83 12.17
N GLN A 80 8.26 16.87 11.93
CA GLN A 80 7.25 16.59 12.95
C GLN A 80 7.36 15.18 13.54
N ILE A 81 7.66 14.18 12.69
CA ILE A 81 7.82 12.79 13.15
C ILE A 81 9.08 12.65 14.00
N LEU A 82 10.17 13.28 13.59
CA LEU A 82 11.42 13.26 14.36
C LEU A 82 11.28 14.01 15.69
N GLU A 83 10.54 15.11 15.74
CA GLU A 83 10.20 15.80 16.98
C GLU A 83 9.39 14.90 17.94
N ALA A 84 8.41 14.17 17.42
CA ALA A 84 7.53 13.30 18.21
C ALA A 84 8.20 12.01 18.69
N PHE A 85 9.01 11.37 17.85
CA PHE A 85 9.50 10.01 18.08
C PHE A 85 11.04 9.86 18.03
N GLY A 86 11.76 10.87 17.57
CA GLY A 86 13.22 10.91 17.54
C GLY A 86 13.90 10.05 16.46
N ARG A 87 13.16 9.19 15.77
CA ARG A 87 13.70 8.22 14.79
C ARG A 87 12.68 7.81 13.75
N ILE A 88 13.14 7.28 12.62
CA ILE A 88 12.33 6.65 11.57
C ILE A 88 13.03 5.37 11.13
N ASP A 89 12.38 4.22 11.26
CA ASP A 89 12.94 2.89 10.99
C ASP A 89 12.24 2.16 9.87
N ILE A 90 10.96 2.45 9.68
CA ILE A 90 10.07 1.73 8.77
C ILE A 90 9.33 2.75 7.92
N LEU A 91 9.35 2.55 6.61
CA LEU A 91 8.50 3.31 5.68
C LEU A 91 7.56 2.36 4.97
N ILE A 92 6.25 2.60 5.08
CA ILE A 92 5.23 1.91 4.29
C ILE A 92 4.67 2.88 3.26
N ASN A 93 4.96 2.63 1.99
CA ASN A 93 4.44 3.39 0.86
C ASN A 93 3.07 2.84 0.45
N GLY A 94 2.00 3.36 1.08
CA GLY A 94 0.62 2.93 0.86
C GLY A 94 -0.27 3.96 0.16
N ALA A 95 0.23 5.19 -0.08
CA ALA A 95 -0.52 6.19 -0.83
C ALA A 95 -0.71 5.78 -2.29
N GLY A 96 -1.92 5.95 -2.81
CA GLY A 96 -2.25 5.65 -4.19
C GLY A 96 -3.74 5.45 -4.40
N GLY A 97 -4.12 5.12 -5.61
CA GLY A 97 -5.51 4.88 -6.00
C GLY A 97 -5.74 5.06 -7.50
N ASN A 98 -6.99 4.98 -7.92
CA ASN A 98 -7.44 5.23 -9.28
C ASN A 98 -8.07 6.61 -9.45
N HIS A 99 -8.25 7.01 -10.70
CA HIS A 99 -8.99 8.21 -11.09
C HIS A 99 -9.98 7.87 -12.20
N PRO A 100 -11.23 8.38 -12.16
CA PRO A 100 -12.24 8.04 -13.17
C PRO A 100 -11.81 8.29 -14.63
N ASP A 101 -11.01 9.33 -14.86
CA ASP A 101 -10.52 9.68 -16.21
C ASP A 101 -9.48 8.68 -16.76
N ALA A 102 -8.92 7.84 -15.91
CA ALA A 102 -7.96 6.79 -16.28
C ALA A 102 -8.58 5.39 -16.28
N ILE A 103 -9.92 5.29 -16.27
CA ILE A 103 -10.67 4.03 -16.24
C ILE A 103 -11.51 3.93 -17.51
N THR A 104 -11.45 2.79 -18.22
CA THR A 104 -12.34 2.47 -19.33
C THR A 104 -13.63 1.82 -18.83
N ASP A 105 -14.73 1.99 -19.60
CA ASP A 105 -15.98 1.28 -19.33
C ASP A 105 -15.99 -0.12 -19.97
N ILE A 106 -15.14 -0.35 -20.98
CA ILE A 106 -15.03 -1.58 -21.77
C ILE A 106 -13.85 -2.42 -21.27
N GLU A 107 -14.05 -3.73 -21.19
CA GLU A 107 -13.00 -4.69 -20.81
C GLU A 107 -12.15 -5.11 -21.99
N ILE A 108 -12.80 -5.37 -23.14
CA ILE A 108 -12.20 -5.77 -24.41
C ILE A 108 -12.71 -4.78 -25.45
N HIS A 109 -11.83 -4.33 -26.33
CA HIS A 109 -12.20 -3.38 -27.35
C HIS A 109 -13.23 -3.96 -28.32
N GLU A 110 -14.31 -3.23 -28.52
CA GLU A 110 -15.35 -3.47 -29.52
C GLU A 110 -15.64 -2.13 -30.20
N GLU A 111 -15.74 -2.10 -31.53
CA GLU A 111 -15.81 -0.89 -32.34
C GLU A 111 -17.01 0.01 -31.99
N ASP A 112 -18.15 -0.61 -31.71
CA ASP A 112 -19.43 0.08 -31.42
C ASP A 112 -19.85 -0.04 -29.94
N ALA A 113 -18.94 -0.40 -29.04
CA ALA A 113 -19.28 -0.55 -27.63
C ALA A 113 -19.65 0.81 -27.00
N ALA A 114 -20.75 0.83 -26.26
CA ALA A 114 -21.13 2.01 -25.49
C ALA A 114 -20.21 2.18 -24.28
N GLY A 115 -19.78 3.44 -24.02
CA GLY A 115 -18.94 3.80 -22.90
C GLY A 115 -17.52 4.25 -23.31
N LYS A 116 -16.74 4.65 -22.32
CA LYS A 116 -15.39 5.18 -22.52
C LYS A 116 -14.42 4.04 -22.87
N SER A 117 -13.84 4.10 -24.07
CA SER A 117 -12.81 3.18 -24.54
C SER A 117 -11.41 3.63 -24.11
N PHE A 118 -10.39 2.91 -24.56
CA PHE A 118 -8.99 3.32 -24.38
C PHE A 118 -8.67 4.66 -25.03
N PHE A 119 -9.29 4.96 -26.16
CA PHE A 119 -9.00 6.17 -26.94
C PHE A 119 -9.56 7.45 -26.31
N GLU A 120 -10.52 7.36 -25.38
CA GLU A 120 -11.07 8.49 -24.61
C GLU A 120 -10.43 8.65 -23.22
N LEU A 121 -9.39 7.88 -22.89
CA LEU A 121 -8.66 8.06 -21.63
C LEU A 121 -7.90 9.38 -21.65
N GLY A 122 -8.11 10.21 -20.63
CA GLY A 122 -7.44 11.50 -20.51
C GLY A 122 -5.97 11.34 -20.06
N GLU A 123 -5.06 12.06 -20.72
CA GLU A 123 -3.64 12.11 -20.36
C GLU A 123 -3.44 12.59 -18.91
N ASP A 124 -4.18 13.60 -18.47
CA ASP A 124 -4.16 14.10 -17.10
C ASP A 124 -4.59 13.03 -16.08
N GLY A 125 -5.63 12.27 -16.39
CA GLY A 125 -6.10 11.17 -15.55
C GLY A 125 -5.04 10.09 -15.41
N PHE A 126 -4.41 9.69 -16.52
CA PHE A 126 -3.32 8.75 -16.55
C PHE A 126 -2.14 9.23 -15.70
N SER A 127 -1.70 10.47 -15.91
CA SER A 127 -0.58 11.09 -15.20
C SER A 127 -0.84 11.20 -13.70
N ARG A 128 -2.05 11.57 -13.28
CA ARG A 128 -2.45 11.63 -11.86
C ARG A 128 -2.39 10.27 -11.18
N VAL A 129 -2.89 9.22 -11.85
CA VAL A 129 -2.86 7.85 -11.30
C VAL A 129 -1.41 7.39 -11.17
N PHE A 130 -0.59 7.59 -12.21
CA PHE A 130 0.81 7.21 -12.18
C PHE A 130 1.57 7.99 -11.09
N ALA A 131 1.39 9.29 -11.00
CA ALA A 131 2.03 10.14 -9.99
C ALA A 131 1.65 9.68 -8.57
N SER A 132 0.36 9.51 -8.26
CA SER A 132 -0.07 9.14 -6.92
C SER A 132 0.43 7.77 -6.47
N ASN A 133 0.54 6.80 -7.39
CA ASN A 133 0.96 5.43 -7.06
C ASN A 133 2.47 5.22 -7.13
N PHE A 134 3.19 5.88 -8.04
CA PHE A 134 4.62 5.70 -8.24
C PHE A 134 5.43 6.90 -7.73
N THR A 135 5.19 8.11 -8.25
CA THR A 135 6.00 9.29 -7.89
C THR A 135 5.90 9.61 -6.40
N GLY A 136 4.72 9.43 -5.79
CA GLY A 136 4.55 9.59 -4.35
C GLY A 136 5.41 8.64 -3.53
N SER A 137 5.49 7.37 -3.91
CA SER A 137 6.36 6.38 -3.26
C SER A 137 7.85 6.70 -3.46
N PHE A 138 8.22 7.16 -4.67
CA PHE A 138 9.57 7.61 -4.98
C PHE A 138 9.99 8.80 -4.11
N LEU A 139 9.19 9.86 -4.03
CA LEU A 139 9.49 11.05 -3.23
C LEU A 139 9.54 10.74 -1.73
N ALA A 140 8.60 9.95 -1.21
CA ALA A 140 8.59 9.53 0.18
C ALA A 140 9.86 8.72 0.51
N SER A 141 10.25 7.79 -0.37
CA SER A 141 11.49 7.01 -0.19
C SER A 141 12.74 7.90 -0.20
N GLN A 142 12.78 8.96 -1.00
CA GLN A 142 13.89 9.91 -1.01
C GLN A 142 13.98 10.75 0.28
N VAL A 143 12.81 11.21 0.79
CA VAL A 143 12.77 12.10 1.97
C VAL A 143 13.03 11.32 3.25
N PHE A 144 12.35 10.20 3.45
CA PHE A 144 12.49 9.39 4.66
C PHE A 144 13.71 8.45 4.59
N GLY A 145 14.17 8.09 3.40
CA GLY A 145 15.30 7.18 3.20
C GLY A 145 16.56 7.62 3.92
N LYS A 146 16.87 8.92 3.95
CA LYS A 146 18.03 9.45 4.67
C LYS A 146 17.98 9.21 6.18
N GLU A 147 16.79 9.19 6.77
CA GLU A 147 16.64 8.89 8.19
C GLU A 147 16.64 7.38 8.45
N LEU A 148 16.09 6.61 7.51
CA LEU A 148 16.16 5.14 7.54
C LEU A 148 17.61 4.65 7.57
N LEU A 149 18.47 5.19 6.71
CA LEU A 149 19.89 4.81 6.63
C LEU A 149 20.71 5.13 7.90
N LYS A 150 20.16 5.83 8.88
CA LYS A 150 20.78 6.06 10.18
C LYS A 150 20.45 4.95 11.20
N GLN A 151 19.60 3.99 10.82
CA GLN A 151 19.12 2.94 11.71
C GLN A 151 19.80 1.59 11.42
N ASP A 152 19.86 0.70 12.41
CA ASP A 152 20.58 -0.59 12.29
C ASP A 152 19.88 -1.58 11.34
N ALA A 153 18.53 -1.58 11.30
CA ALA A 153 17.75 -2.50 10.48
C ALA A 153 16.57 -1.78 9.80
N PRO A 154 16.87 -0.83 8.90
CA PRO A 154 15.84 -0.06 8.22
C PRO A 154 15.08 -0.91 7.19
N VAL A 155 13.78 -0.58 7.00
CA VAL A 155 12.97 -1.29 6.02
C VAL A 155 12.02 -0.36 5.28
N ILE A 156 11.89 -0.57 3.97
CA ILE A 156 10.83 0.01 3.15
C ILE A 156 9.91 -1.11 2.69
N LEU A 157 8.62 -0.95 2.92
CA LEU A 157 7.57 -1.82 2.44
C LEU A 157 6.66 -1.06 1.46
N ASN A 158 6.68 -1.44 0.20
CA ASN A 158 5.84 -0.85 -0.82
C ASN A 158 4.52 -1.62 -0.94
N ILE A 159 3.41 -0.89 -1.06
CA ILE A 159 2.11 -1.51 -1.37
C ILE A 159 1.94 -1.51 -2.89
N SER A 160 2.21 -2.66 -3.47
CA SER A 160 1.99 -2.96 -4.89
C SER A 160 0.53 -3.41 -5.13
N SER A 161 0.32 -4.29 -6.05
CA SER A 161 -0.97 -4.92 -6.37
C SER A 161 -0.71 -6.19 -7.18
N MET A 162 -1.61 -7.15 -7.12
CA MET A 162 -1.61 -8.27 -8.04
C MET A 162 -1.69 -7.82 -9.51
N SER A 163 -2.25 -6.63 -9.77
CA SER A 163 -2.32 -6.02 -11.11
C SER A 163 -0.95 -5.66 -11.70
N ALA A 164 0.10 -5.65 -10.88
CA ALA A 164 1.48 -5.50 -11.35
C ALA A 164 1.99 -6.72 -12.11
N TYR A 165 1.41 -7.88 -11.88
CA TYR A 165 1.75 -9.16 -12.52
C TYR A 165 0.76 -9.52 -13.63
N SER A 166 -0.54 -9.39 -13.32
CA SER A 166 -1.65 -9.63 -14.25
C SER A 166 -2.49 -8.36 -14.32
N PRO A 167 -2.32 -7.53 -15.37
CA PRO A 167 -3.00 -6.25 -15.45
C PRO A 167 -4.52 -6.43 -15.43
N MET A 168 -5.17 -5.68 -14.55
CA MET A 168 -6.63 -5.66 -14.50
C MET A 168 -7.18 -4.93 -15.72
N THR A 169 -8.25 -5.47 -16.29
CA THR A 169 -9.05 -4.76 -17.29
C THR A 169 -9.51 -3.41 -16.76
N LYS A 170 -9.75 -2.45 -17.65
CA LYS A 170 -10.27 -1.10 -17.37
C LYS A 170 -9.33 -0.11 -16.66
N VAL A 171 -8.21 -0.55 -16.08
CA VAL A 171 -7.33 0.32 -15.26
C VAL A 171 -5.87 0.30 -15.70
N PRO A 172 -5.55 0.69 -16.95
CA PRO A 172 -4.20 0.55 -17.50
C PRO A 172 -3.16 1.38 -16.74
N ALA A 173 -3.47 2.62 -16.36
CA ALA A 173 -2.56 3.50 -15.63
C ALA A 173 -2.18 2.94 -14.26
N TYR A 174 -3.16 2.39 -13.53
CA TYR A 174 -2.94 1.79 -12.23
C TYR A 174 -2.05 0.54 -12.32
N SER A 175 -2.37 -0.35 -13.25
CA SER A 175 -1.59 -1.58 -13.44
C SER A 175 -0.14 -1.28 -13.82
N ALA A 176 0.07 -0.33 -14.75
CA ALA A 176 1.41 0.12 -15.13
C ALA A 176 2.18 0.75 -13.96
N ALA A 177 1.54 1.62 -13.16
CA ALA A 177 2.17 2.22 -11.99
C ALA A 177 2.56 1.17 -10.93
N LYS A 178 1.72 0.15 -10.70
CA LYS A 178 2.03 -0.93 -9.77
C LYS A 178 3.12 -1.88 -10.28
N ALA A 179 3.23 -2.09 -11.60
CA ALA A 179 4.37 -2.78 -12.20
C ALA A 179 5.68 -1.98 -12.02
N ALA A 180 5.61 -0.64 -12.16
CA ALA A 180 6.74 0.24 -11.87
C ALA A 180 7.18 0.15 -10.38
N ILE A 181 6.25 0.02 -9.43
CA ILE A 181 6.57 -0.21 -8.00
C ILE A 181 7.34 -1.52 -7.81
N ASN A 182 6.95 -2.62 -8.48
CA ASN A 182 7.68 -3.88 -8.36
C ASN A 182 9.13 -3.73 -8.86
N ASN A 183 9.33 -3.09 -10.00
CA ASN A 183 10.66 -2.85 -10.55
C ASN A 183 11.50 -1.93 -9.65
N PHE A 184 10.90 -0.85 -9.15
CA PHE A 184 11.53 0.10 -8.24
C PHE A 184 11.92 -0.55 -6.91
N THR A 185 11.10 -1.46 -6.39
CA THR A 185 11.41 -2.26 -5.20
C THR A 185 12.70 -3.07 -5.38
N MET A 186 12.83 -3.76 -6.51
CA MET A 186 14.04 -4.52 -6.85
C MET A 186 15.26 -3.61 -6.99
N TRP A 187 15.11 -2.48 -7.70
CA TRP A 187 16.20 -1.54 -7.89
C TRP A 187 16.72 -0.97 -6.56
N MET A 188 15.82 -0.52 -5.68
CA MET A 188 16.19 0.02 -4.38
C MET A 188 16.83 -1.03 -3.48
N ALA A 189 16.32 -2.26 -3.50
CA ALA A 189 16.88 -3.36 -2.72
C ALA A 189 18.36 -3.63 -3.07
N VAL A 190 18.70 -3.57 -4.35
CA VAL A 190 20.10 -3.71 -4.81
C VAL A 190 20.93 -2.48 -4.47
N HIS A 191 20.37 -1.29 -4.72
CA HIS A 191 21.10 -0.03 -4.55
C HIS A 191 21.52 0.24 -3.10
N PHE A 192 20.71 -0.17 -2.13
CA PHE A 192 20.94 0.06 -0.71
C PHE A 192 21.34 -1.20 0.06
N ALA A 193 21.73 -2.27 -0.62
CA ALA A 193 22.04 -3.56 0.03
C ALA A 193 23.18 -3.47 1.05
N GLU A 194 24.22 -2.72 0.74
CA GLU A 194 25.38 -2.53 1.64
C GLU A 194 25.07 -1.66 2.87
N GLU A 195 23.98 -0.89 2.81
CA GLU A 195 23.46 -0.08 3.93
C GLU A 195 22.45 -0.84 4.81
N ASN A 196 22.29 -2.14 4.60
CA ASN A 196 21.30 -3.01 5.28
C ASN A 196 19.83 -2.55 5.13
N LEU A 197 19.53 -1.63 4.22
CA LEU A 197 18.16 -1.23 3.96
C LEU A 197 17.45 -2.31 3.12
N ARG A 198 16.53 -3.03 3.74
CA ARG A 198 15.70 -3.99 3.03
C ARG A 198 14.50 -3.30 2.39
N VAL A 199 14.26 -3.61 1.13
CA VAL A 199 13.13 -3.04 0.38
C VAL A 199 12.34 -4.16 -0.26
N ASN A 200 11.09 -4.33 0.18
CA ASN A 200 10.18 -5.35 -0.30
C ASN A 200 8.81 -4.76 -0.63
N ALA A 201 7.94 -5.53 -1.23
CA ALA A 201 6.58 -5.13 -1.51
C ALA A 201 5.57 -6.24 -1.16
N ILE A 202 4.35 -5.84 -0.84
CA ILE A 202 3.18 -6.71 -0.80
C ILE A 202 2.31 -6.35 -2.00
N ALA A 203 1.79 -7.35 -2.68
CA ALA A 203 0.85 -7.22 -3.78
C ALA A 203 -0.53 -7.76 -3.37
N PRO A 204 -1.41 -6.92 -2.80
CA PRO A 204 -2.76 -7.33 -2.45
C PRO A 204 -3.57 -7.74 -3.68
N GLY A 205 -4.38 -8.78 -3.52
CA GLY A 205 -5.43 -9.15 -4.47
C GLY A 205 -6.70 -8.30 -4.29
N PHE A 206 -7.85 -8.94 -4.35
CA PHE A 206 -9.12 -8.26 -4.11
C PHE A 206 -9.51 -8.30 -2.62
N PHE A 207 -9.49 -7.14 -2.00
CA PHE A 207 -9.88 -6.94 -0.60
C PHE A 207 -11.20 -6.19 -0.54
N LEU A 208 -12.11 -6.65 0.31
CA LEU A 208 -13.34 -5.92 0.56
C LEU A 208 -13.04 -4.74 1.49
N THR A 209 -13.31 -3.55 1.01
CA THR A 209 -13.10 -2.30 1.74
C THR A 209 -14.37 -1.45 1.71
N THR A 210 -14.49 -0.50 2.63
CA THR A 210 -15.61 0.46 2.61
C THR A 210 -15.66 1.27 1.31
N GLN A 211 -14.50 1.47 0.66
CA GLN A 211 -14.40 2.23 -0.60
C GLN A 211 -14.91 1.46 -1.83
N ASN A 212 -14.88 0.13 -1.80
CA ASN A 212 -15.26 -0.70 -2.95
C ASN A 212 -16.48 -1.60 -2.69
N LYS A 213 -17.06 -1.53 -1.48
CA LYS A 213 -18.19 -2.36 -1.08
C LYS A 213 -19.36 -2.24 -2.07
N ASP A 214 -19.73 -1.02 -2.43
CA ASP A 214 -20.85 -0.77 -3.34
C ASP A 214 -20.57 -1.18 -4.80
N LEU A 215 -19.28 -1.34 -5.16
CA LEU A 215 -18.88 -1.89 -6.47
C LEU A 215 -18.88 -3.43 -6.48
N LEU A 216 -18.78 -4.04 -5.31
CA LEU A 216 -18.62 -5.49 -5.14
C LEU A 216 -19.84 -6.18 -4.58
N THR A 217 -20.72 -5.46 -3.87
CA THR A 217 -21.95 -6.02 -3.27
C THR A 217 -23.15 -5.15 -3.62
N ASN A 218 -24.27 -5.79 -3.93
CA ASN A 218 -25.57 -5.15 -4.11
C ASN A 218 -26.16 -4.73 -2.75
N ALA A 219 -27.23 -3.93 -2.76
CA ALA A 219 -27.90 -3.45 -1.54
C ALA A 219 -28.45 -4.60 -0.67
N ASP A 220 -28.79 -5.73 -1.28
CA ASP A 220 -29.26 -6.96 -0.60
C ASP A 220 -28.12 -7.85 -0.07
N GLY A 221 -26.87 -7.43 -0.25
CA GLY A 221 -25.67 -8.17 0.16
C GLY A 221 -25.20 -9.24 -0.85
N SER A 222 -25.92 -9.44 -1.95
CA SER A 222 -25.47 -10.35 -3.02
C SER A 222 -24.27 -9.77 -3.78
N LEU A 223 -23.53 -10.65 -4.45
CA LEU A 223 -22.37 -10.23 -5.24
C LEU A 223 -22.81 -9.57 -6.55
N THR A 224 -22.11 -8.49 -6.92
CA THR A 224 -22.26 -7.90 -8.27
C THR A 224 -21.70 -8.85 -9.35
N PRO A 225 -22.08 -8.71 -10.64
CA PRO A 225 -21.47 -9.51 -11.72
C PRO A 225 -19.93 -9.42 -11.73
N ARG A 226 -19.37 -8.25 -11.40
CA ARG A 226 -17.91 -8.05 -11.24
C ARG A 226 -17.35 -8.94 -10.14
N SER A 227 -17.98 -8.96 -8.99
CA SER A 227 -17.59 -9.82 -7.86
C SER A 227 -17.69 -11.29 -8.20
N GLY A 228 -18.69 -11.69 -8.98
CA GLY A 228 -18.83 -13.05 -9.48
C GLY A 228 -17.61 -13.47 -10.32
N LYS A 229 -17.14 -12.61 -11.23
CA LYS A 229 -15.90 -12.85 -12.02
C LYS A 229 -14.67 -12.97 -11.11
N ILE A 230 -14.54 -12.06 -10.13
CA ILE A 230 -13.42 -12.08 -9.17
C ILE A 230 -13.44 -13.38 -8.36
N MET A 231 -14.58 -13.77 -7.82
CA MET A 231 -14.72 -15.01 -7.05
C MET A 231 -14.46 -16.26 -7.89
N ALA A 232 -14.89 -16.27 -9.15
CA ALA A 232 -14.60 -17.37 -10.07
C ALA A 232 -13.09 -17.56 -10.27
N SER A 233 -12.33 -16.45 -10.35
CA SER A 233 -10.89 -16.44 -10.56
C SER A 233 -10.07 -16.49 -9.26
N THR A 234 -10.69 -16.47 -8.08
CA THR A 234 -10.00 -16.55 -6.79
C THR A 234 -10.21 -17.94 -6.18
N PRO A 235 -9.18 -18.83 -6.14
CA PRO A 235 -9.32 -20.18 -5.61
C PRO A 235 -9.87 -20.27 -4.18
N MET A 236 -9.46 -19.35 -3.29
CA MET A 236 -9.96 -19.30 -1.92
C MET A 236 -11.42 -18.86 -1.79
N LYS A 237 -12.09 -18.46 -2.90
CA LYS A 237 -13.54 -18.14 -2.97
C LYS A 237 -14.01 -17.10 -1.95
N ARG A 238 -13.15 -16.19 -1.57
CA ARG A 238 -13.46 -15.04 -0.72
C ARG A 238 -12.64 -13.82 -1.09
N PHE A 239 -13.11 -12.65 -0.73
CA PHE A 239 -12.28 -11.45 -0.68
C PHE A 239 -11.30 -11.54 0.48
N GLY A 240 -10.13 -10.90 0.32
CA GLY A 240 -9.22 -10.65 1.42
C GLY A 240 -9.82 -9.67 2.42
N LYS A 241 -9.44 -9.84 3.68
CA LYS A 241 -9.69 -8.87 4.75
C LYS A 241 -8.38 -8.15 5.07
N PRO A 242 -8.41 -6.89 5.55
CA PRO A 242 -7.18 -6.15 5.87
C PRO A 242 -6.20 -6.94 6.75
N GLU A 243 -6.72 -7.76 7.68
CA GLU A 243 -5.93 -8.60 8.58
C GLU A 243 -5.14 -9.70 7.85
N ASP A 244 -5.57 -10.11 6.66
CA ASP A 244 -4.85 -11.12 5.86
C ASP A 244 -3.46 -10.61 5.38
N LEU A 245 -3.23 -9.28 5.38
CA LEU A 245 -1.93 -8.68 5.03
C LEU A 245 -0.94 -8.64 6.20
N VAL A 246 -1.44 -8.67 7.43
CA VAL A 246 -0.67 -8.36 8.63
C VAL A 246 0.47 -9.34 8.84
N GLY A 247 0.23 -10.62 8.71
CA GLY A 247 1.27 -11.64 8.89
C GLY A 247 2.45 -11.44 7.93
N THR A 248 2.17 -11.18 6.65
CA THR A 248 3.19 -10.90 5.64
C THR A 248 3.93 -9.59 5.94
N MET A 249 3.22 -8.54 6.35
CA MET A 249 3.82 -7.27 6.74
C MET A 249 4.78 -7.44 7.91
N LEU A 250 4.35 -8.06 9.01
CA LEU A 250 5.19 -8.27 10.20
C LEU A 250 6.41 -9.12 9.88
N TRP A 251 6.24 -10.19 9.10
CA TRP A 251 7.35 -11.02 8.65
C TRP A 251 8.38 -10.23 7.84
N LEU A 252 7.95 -9.37 6.90
CA LEU A 252 8.85 -8.56 6.07
C LEU A 252 9.54 -7.44 6.86
N ILE A 253 8.91 -6.91 7.90
CA ILE A 253 9.47 -5.82 8.71
C ILE A 253 10.49 -6.35 9.72
N ASP A 254 10.23 -7.48 10.35
CA ASP A 254 11.08 -8.04 11.40
C ASP A 254 12.28 -8.78 10.80
N GLU A 255 13.48 -8.23 10.97
CA GLU A 255 14.72 -8.80 10.44
C GLU A 255 15.09 -10.16 11.06
N ASN A 256 14.60 -10.50 12.24
CA ASN A 256 14.84 -11.81 12.82
C ASN A 256 14.20 -12.94 11.98
N TYR A 257 13.14 -12.61 11.22
CA TYR A 257 12.43 -13.59 10.38
C TYR A 257 12.73 -13.42 8.89
N SER A 258 13.11 -12.23 8.45
CA SER A 258 13.30 -11.92 7.02
C SER A 258 14.58 -11.11 6.74
N GLY A 259 15.59 -11.20 7.61
CA GLY A 259 16.83 -10.40 7.48
C GLY A 259 17.60 -10.63 6.18
N PHE A 260 17.42 -11.77 5.51
CA PHE A 260 18.04 -12.06 4.20
C PHE A 260 17.04 -11.96 3.02
N VAL A 261 15.91 -11.28 3.24
CA VAL A 261 14.86 -11.10 2.24
C VAL A 261 14.78 -9.63 1.83
N THR A 262 15.16 -9.33 0.60
CA THR A 262 15.06 -8.01 -0.01
C THR A 262 14.80 -8.13 -1.50
N GLY A 263 14.12 -7.15 -2.11
CA GLY A 263 13.85 -7.07 -3.55
C GLY A 263 12.66 -7.90 -4.02
N ILE A 264 11.87 -8.49 -3.12
CA ILE A 264 10.73 -9.32 -3.50
C ILE A 264 9.41 -8.57 -3.41
N THR A 265 8.45 -9.02 -4.19
CA THR A 265 7.04 -8.64 -4.07
C THR A 265 6.21 -9.89 -3.81
N ILE A 266 5.47 -9.91 -2.70
CA ILE A 266 4.68 -11.07 -2.27
C ILE A 266 3.20 -10.85 -2.58
N PRO A 267 2.59 -11.66 -3.46
CA PRO A 267 1.15 -11.68 -3.62
C PRO A 267 0.43 -12.18 -2.37
N VAL A 268 -0.60 -11.44 -1.95
CA VAL A 268 -1.55 -11.86 -0.91
C VAL A 268 -2.94 -11.73 -1.55
N ASP A 269 -3.36 -12.75 -2.28
CA ASP A 269 -4.44 -12.64 -3.26
C ASP A 269 -5.43 -13.82 -3.28
N GLY A 270 -5.32 -14.74 -2.33
CA GLY A 270 -6.17 -15.95 -2.28
C GLY A 270 -5.96 -16.91 -3.45
N GLY A 271 -4.79 -16.84 -4.09
CA GLY A 271 -4.39 -17.69 -5.21
C GLY A 271 -4.80 -17.15 -6.58
N PHE A 272 -5.27 -15.90 -6.66
CA PHE A 272 -5.72 -15.30 -7.93
C PHE A 272 -4.66 -15.37 -9.03
N LEU A 273 -3.41 -14.98 -8.74
CA LEU A 273 -2.31 -15.00 -9.71
C LEU A 273 -1.86 -16.41 -10.08
N ALA A 274 -2.06 -17.38 -9.21
CA ALA A 274 -1.66 -18.76 -9.47
C ALA A 274 -2.70 -19.54 -10.30
N TYR A 275 -3.90 -19.01 -10.46
CA TYR A 275 -5.01 -19.69 -11.11
C TYR A 275 -4.98 -19.50 -12.62
N SER A 276 -4.73 -20.59 -13.35
CA SER A 276 -4.71 -20.59 -14.82
C SER A 276 -6.10 -20.64 -15.46
N GLY A 277 -7.14 -20.95 -14.71
CA GLY A 277 -8.52 -21.12 -15.24
C GLY A 277 -8.83 -22.51 -15.78
N VAL A 278 -7.87 -23.43 -15.75
CA VAL A 278 -8.01 -24.83 -16.23
C VAL A 278 -7.45 -25.79 -15.18
#